data_7721b5c7d0acb624a404054a54bea7d9
#
_entry.id   7721b5c7d0acb624a404054a54bea7d9
#
_cell.length_a   1.000
_cell.length_b   1.000
_cell.length_c   1.000
_cell.angle_alpha   90.00
_cell.angle_beta   90.00
_cell.angle_gamma   90.00
#
_symmetry.space_group_name_H-M   'P 1'
#
loop_
_entity.id
_entity.type
_entity.pdbx_description
1 polymer ?
#
loop_
_entity_poly.entity_id
_entity_poly.type
_entity_poly.pdbx_seq_one_letter_code
_entity_poly.pdbx_strand_id
1 'polypeptide(L)'
;MTIKLSHYPGYPGCPLLRFCLSADDTGMAPAILQKTMKTTLSFSTPAELETESLVAIVLDQSEKKSGDKKEKPQLQLATSDGAVQSVAADLLASGELAGRPFEVNLLHKPAGLKAKRLLLISGGAAKKFTSYDLRRLAGTAARTLKAREIRSLAFIAPPIIPAEEAVRAIVEGALVGNFDPDYYRSDRKDQKIEALTIVAGGNADHAALEKAAREAQIIGESQNFTRDLVNEPSNRMTPTILAGRAKKMCQEVGLKCEVYGADKIKELKMGAFWSVAQGSDEPPALIVMTYEPSGAPAKPVLGLVGKGITFDTGGISIKPADGMEKMKYDMAGGATMIGAMRAIALLKPKVKVIGIVCATENMPSGKAQKPGDVQIAMSGKSIEIINTDAEGRLVLADGLFYARQLGCTHLVDAATLTGAVVVALGYANVGVFANDDAIYERLHKANAEAGEKMWRLPLDDEYKDNIKSTIADIVNSGGRWGGAINAAMFLKEFAEDTPWIHLDIAGTAWMEDQKPWIAKGPSGIALRSLVEFVKGFTN
;
A
#
# COMPACT_ATOMS: atom_id res chain seq x y z
N MET A 1 -13.02 26.88 45.18
CA MET A 1 -12.87 28.29 44.79
C MET A 1 -13.61 28.47 43.47
N THR A 2 -14.82 29.03 43.55
CA THR A 2 -15.79 29.07 42.46
C THR A 2 -15.60 30.36 41.68
N ILE A 3 -15.25 30.27 40.39
CA ILE A 3 -15.16 31.45 39.52
C ILE A 3 -16.44 31.53 38.68
N LYS A 4 -17.21 32.60 38.91
CA LYS A 4 -18.38 33.00 38.12
C LYS A 4 -17.91 33.63 36.82
N LEU A 5 -18.39 33.09 35.67
CA LEU A 5 -18.29 33.75 34.37
C LEU A 5 -19.50 34.66 34.16
N SER A 6 -19.22 35.95 33.95
CA SER A 6 -20.17 37.00 33.65
C SER A 6 -20.50 37.05 32.16
N HIS A 7 -21.76 37.40 31.87
CA HIS A 7 -22.46 37.52 30.60
C HIS A 7 -21.77 38.36 29.51
N TYR A 8 -21.87 37.90 28.27
CA TYR A 8 -21.89 38.73 27.05
C TYR A 8 -23.18 38.47 26.26
N PRO A 9 -23.87 39.49 25.76
CA PRO A 9 -25.15 39.37 25.09
C PRO A 9 -25.01 39.27 23.55
N GLY A 10 -25.75 38.34 22.99
CA GLY A 10 -26.55 38.49 21.79
C GLY A 10 -25.93 38.42 20.40
N TYR A 11 -26.12 37.26 19.72
CA TYR A 11 -26.47 37.19 18.28
C TYR A 11 -27.53 36.10 18.11
N PRO A 12 -28.68 36.37 17.46
CA PRO A 12 -29.71 35.39 17.17
C PRO A 12 -29.47 34.74 15.80
N GLY A 13 -29.55 33.42 15.72
CA GLY A 13 -29.87 32.71 14.47
C GLY A 13 -28.77 31.81 13.91
N CYS A 14 -28.50 30.67 14.58
CA CYS A 14 -27.97 29.52 13.88
C CYS A 14 -28.65 28.24 14.43
N PRO A 15 -29.31 27.41 13.62
CA PRO A 15 -29.90 26.17 14.10
C PRO A 15 -28.78 25.17 14.36
N LEU A 16 -28.55 24.90 15.65
CA LEU A 16 -27.67 23.84 16.12
C LEU A 16 -28.24 22.48 15.69
N LEU A 17 -27.72 21.91 14.63
CA LEU A 17 -27.76 20.48 14.39
C LEU A 17 -26.95 19.78 15.49
N ARG A 18 -27.65 19.19 16.47
CA ARG A 18 -27.08 18.30 17.46
C ARG A 18 -26.59 17.03 16.77
N PHE A 19 -25.30 16.98 16.45
CA PHE A 19 -24.62 15.72 16.29
C PHE A 19 -24.32 15.20 17.70
N CYS A 20 -25.12 14.24 18.18
CA CYS A 20 -24.72 13.38 19.29
C CYS A 20 -23.61 12.47 18.78
N LEU A 21 -22.37 12.90 18.91
CA LEU A 21 -21.22 12.02 18.89
C LEU A 21 -21.12 11.42 20.30
N SER A 22 -21.50 10.15 20.45
CA SER A 22 -21.05 9.35 21.58
C SER A 22 -19.56 9.14 21.39
N ALA A 23 -18.76 9.93 22.08
CA ALA A 23 -17.35 9.65 22.22
C ALA A 23 -17.23 8.43 23.16
N ASP A 24 -16.75 7.32 22.63
CA ASP A 24 -16.17 6.29 23.47
C ASP A 24 -14.95 6.90 24.16
N ASP A 25 -14.76 6.59 25.45
CA ASP A 25 -13.70 7.15 26.32
C ASP A 25 -12.25 6.90 25.83
N THR A 26 -12.06 6.31 24.64
CA THR A 26 -10.77 5.99 24.03
C THR A 26 -10.24 7.07 23.07
N GLY A 27 -10.99 8.17 22.85
CA GLY A 27 -10.58 9.24 21.90
C GLY A 27 -10.47 8.80 20.44
N MET A 28 -10.87 7.55 20.12
CA MET A 28 -10.87 7.04 18.76
C MET A 28 -12.03 7.66 17.98
N ALA A 29 -11.72 8.44 16.95
CA ALA A 29 -12.71 8.75 15.94
C ALA A 29 -13.29 7.43 15.41
N PRO A 30 -14.63 7.32 15.22
CA PRO A 30 -15.21 6.09 14.68
C PRO A 30 -14.50 5.79 13.36
N ALA A 31 -13.91 4.60 13.24
CA ALA A 31 -13.43 4.11 11.96
C ALA A 31 -14.62 4.23 11.01
N ILE A 32 -14.53 5.15 10.06
CA ILE A 32 -15.56 5.29 9.02
C ILE A 32 -15.43 4.01 8.20
N LEU A 33 -16.20 2.98 8.56
CA LEU A 33 -16.43 1.81 7.72
C LEU A 33 -17.01 2.35 6.41
N GLN A 34 -16.13 2.68 5.46
CA GLN A 34 -16.57 3.03 4.13
C GLN A 34 -17.38 1.84 3.63
N LYS A 35 -18.65 2.07 3.30
CA LYS A 35 -19.46 1.07 2.60
C LYS A 35 -18.62 0.52 1.46
N THR A 36 -18.28 -0.77 1.53
CA THR A 36 -17.45 -1.43 0.52
C THR A 36 -18.17 -1.40 -0.82
N MET A 37 -17.45 -1.17 -1.89
CA MET A 37 -17.98 -1.24 -3.25
C MET A 37 -18.46 -2.67 -3.54
N LYS A 38 -19.74 -2.83 -3.90
CA LYS A 38 -20.29 -4.15 -4.26
C LYS A 38 -19.75 -4.56 -5.63
N THR A 39 -19.06 -5.69 -5.70
CA THR A 39 -18.54 -6.26 -6.95
C THR A 39 -19.41 -7.43 -7.39
N THR A 40 -19.77 -7.46 -8.67
CA THR A 40 -20.55 -8.54 -9.29
C THR A 40 -19.98 -8.89 -10.68
N LEU A 41 -20.23 -10.12 -11.13
CA LEU A 41 -19.95 -10.55 -12.50
C LEU A 41 -21.25 -10.55 -13.32
N SER A 42 -21.15 -10.22 -14.60
CA SER A 42 -22.23 -10.38 -15.58
C SER A 42 -21.70 -11.16 -16.78
N PHE A 43 -22.48 -12.12 -17.22
CA PHE A 43 -22.22 -12.92 -18.43
C PHE A 43 -23.19 -12.56 -19.57
N SER A 44 -23.98 -11.51 -19.37
CA SER A 44 -24.86 -10.94 -20.38
C SER A 44 -24.07 -10.13 -21.42
N THR A 45 -24.66 -9.90 -22.59
CA THR A 45 -24.06 -8.99 -23.56
C THR A 45 -23.96 -7.57 -22.99
N PRO A 46 -22.89 -6.83 -23.29
CA PRO A 46 -22.72 -5.44 -22.84
C PRO A 46 -23.92 -4.53 -23.18
N ALA A 47 -24.53 -4.75 -24.35
CA ALA A 47 -25.68 -3.96 -24.82
C ALA A 47 -26.92 -4.09 -23.92
N GLU A 48 -27.13 -5.26 -23.31
CA GLU A 48 -28.30 -5.57 -22.50
C GLU A 48 -28.18 -5.14 -21.04
N LEU A 49 -27.00 -4.68 -20.63
CA LEU A 49 -26.72 -4.39 -19.23
C LEU A 49 -27.24 -3.00 -18.81
N GLU A 50 -28.18 -2.97 -17.87
CA GLU A 50 -28.65 -1.75 -17.25
C GLU A 50 -27.63 -1.24 -16.21
N THR A 51 -26.98 -0.12 -16.51
CA THR A 51 -25.99 0.51 -15.63
C THR A 51 -25.95 2.01 -15.84
N GLU A 52 -25.44 2.76 -14.86
CA GLU A 52 -25.24 4.21 -15.05
C GLU A 52 -24.15 4.52 -16.06
N SER A 53 -23.09 3.69 -16.12
CA SER A 53 -22.01 3.82 -17.10
C SER A 53 -21.42 2.47 -17.46
N LEU A 54 -21.35 2.17 -18.75
CA LEU A 54 -20.58 1.06 -19.32
C LEU A 54 -19.17 1.59 -19.64
N VAL A 55 -18.13 0.80 -19.41
CA VAL A 55 -16.72 1.16 -19.67
C VAL A 55 -16.14 0.19 -20.68
N ALA A 56 -15.57 0.72 -21.77
CA ALA A 56 -14.86 -0.04 -22.78
C ALA A 56 -13.47 0.54 -23.03
N ILE A 57 -12.52 -0.33 -23.33
CA ILE A 57 -11.11 0.03 -23.59
C ILE A 57 -10.90 0.20 -25.09
N VAL A 58 -10.14 1.23 -25.44
CA VAL A 58 -9.64 1.49 -26.80
C VAL A 58 -8.13 1.25 -26.80
N LEU A 59 -7.62 0.48 -27.78
CA LEU A 59 -6.21 0.18 -27.94
C LEU A 59 -5.71 0.63 -29.32
N ASP A 60 -4.48 1.11 -29.38
CA ASP A 60 -3.79 1.46 -30.62
C ASP A 60 -3.09 0.22 -31.19
N GLN A 61 -3.56 -0.26 -32.34
CA GLN A 61 -3.04 -1.42 -33.07
C GLN A 61 -1.89 -1.06 -34.01
N SER A 62 -1.49 0.21 -34.11
CA SER A 62 -0.44 0.63 -35.03
C SER A 62 0.91 0.00 -34.68
N GLU A 63 1.58 -0.51 -35.70
CA GLU A 63 2.94 -1.04 -35.60
C GLU A 63 3.96 0.08 -35.81
N LYS A 64 4.19 0.91 -34.77
CA LYS A 64 5.21 1.97 -34.84
C LYS A 64 6.61 1.35 -34.91
N LYS A 65 7.25 1.42 -36.07
CA LYS A 65 8.71 1.22 -36.18
C LYS A 65 9.42 2.46 -35.64
N SER A 66 10.46 2.24 -34.85
CA SER A 66 11.32 3.33 -34.32
C SER A 66 11.91 4.12 -35.49
N GLY A 67 11.50 5.38 -35.67
CA GLY A 67 12.02 6.26 -36.70
C GLY A 67 11.01 6.79 -37.72
N ASP A 68 9.79 6.28 -37.79
CA ASP A 68 8.81 6.74 -38.76
C ASP A 68 8.03 7.98 -38.31
N LYS A 69 7.78 8.88 -39.29
CA LYS A 69 6.91 10.06 -39.13
C LYS A 69 5.54 9.62 -38.58
N LYS A 70 4.97 10.44 -37.71
CA LYS A 70 3.70 10.28 -37.01
C LYS A 70 2.60 9.63 -37.88
N GLU A 71 2.54 8.29 -37.93
CA GLU A 71 1.36 7.61 -38.41
C GLU A 71 0.19 7.88 -37.44
N LYS A 72 -1.01 8.07 -38.03
CA LYS A 72 -2.23 8.19 -37.22
C LYS A 72 -2.44 6.89 -36.43
N PRO A 73 -2.87 6.93 -35.16
CA PRO A 73 -3.15 5.75 -34.38
C PRO A 73 -4.28 4.93 -35.05
N GLN A 74 -4.13 3.61 -35.06
CA GLN A 74 -5.17 2.66 -35.49
C GLN A 74 -5.97 2.20 -34.27
N LEU A 75 -6.96 2.99 -33.88
CA LEU A 75 -7.72 2.76 -32.67
C LEU A 75 -8.79 1.69 -32.88
N GLN A 76 -8.81 0.69 -31.98
CA GLN A 76 -9.81 -0.36 -31.95
C GLN A 76 -10.32 -0.58 -30.53
N LEU A 77 -11.61 -0.93 -30.41
CA LEU A 77 -12.18 -1.37 -29.13
C LEU A 77 -11.65 -2.76 -28.76
N ALA A 78 -11.32 -2.94 -27.50
CA ALA A 78 -10.97 -4.24 -26.93
C ALA A 78 -12.22 -5.02 -26.53
N THR A 79 -13.23 -5.04 -27.41
CA THR A 79 -14.46 -5.85 -27.29
C THR A 79 -15.02 -6.15 -28.67
N SER A 80 -15.65 -7.31 -28.84
CA SER A 80 -16.35 -7.73 -30.07
C SER A 80 -17.84 -7.42 -30.04
N ASP A 81 -18.38 -6.76 -28.99
CA ASP A 81 -19.79 -6.42 -28.93
C ASP A 81 -20.17 -5.39 -30.02
N GLY A 82 -21.04 -5.80 -30.94
CA GLY A 82 -21.38 -5.01 -32.12
C GLY A 82 -22.11 -3.71 -31.80
N ALA A 83 -22.91 -3.67 -30.74
CA ALA A 83 -23.61 -2.45 -30.35
C ALA A 83 -22.62 -1.42 -29.75
N VAL A 84 -21.67 -1.87 -28.92
CA VAL A 84 -20.61 -1.00 -28.39
C VAL A 84 -19.72 -0.48 -29.52
N GLN A 85 -19.37 -1.34 -30.50
CA GLN A 85 -18.59 -0.93 -31.67
C GLN A 85 -19.32 0.12 -32.51
N SER A 86 -20.61 -0.09 -32.78
CA SER A 86 -21.42 0.85 -33.56
C SER A 86 -21.49 2.23 -32.90
N VAL A 87 -21.70 2.28 -31.58
CA VAL A 87 -21.76 3.55 -30.84
C VAL A 87 -20.43 4.30 -30.83
N ALA A 88 -19.31 3.57 -30.81
CA ALA A 88 -17.98 4.18 -30.75
C ALA A 88 -17.42 4.54 -32.15
N ALA A 89 -18.00 4.04 -33.24
CA ALA A 89 -17.45 4.11 -34.58
C ALA A 89 -17.13 5.55 -35.01
N ASP A 90 -18.08 6.47 -34.86
CA ASP A 90 -17.92 7.87 -35.27
C ASP A 90 -16.80 8.56 -34.47
N LEU A 91 -16.71 8.32 -33.17
CA LEU A 91 -15.67 8.89 -32.31
C LEU A 91 -14.28 8.34 -32.67
N LEU A 92 -14.19 7.03 -32.97
CA LEU A 92 -12.92 6.42 -33.39
C LEU A 92 -12.46 6.95 -34.75
N ALA A 93 -13.42 7.21 -35.67
CA ALA A 93 -13.16 7.75 -37.00
C ALA A 93 -12.84 9.25 -36.98
N SER A 94 -13.41 10.03 -36.07
CA SER A 94 -13.25 11.50 -36.00
C SER A 94 -11.81 11.95 -35.76
N GLY A 95 -11.01 11.11 -35.10
CA GLY A 95 -9.66 11.47 -34.66
C GLY A 95 -9.60 12.33 -33.39
N GLU A 96 -10.73 12.52 -32.71
CA GLU A 96 -10.79 13.19 -31.42
C GLU A 96 -10.05 12.42 -30.33
N LEU A 97 -10.03 11.07 -30.42
CA LEU A 97 -9.18 10.22 -29.60
C LEU A 97 -7.78 10.11 -30.21
N ALA A 98 -6.77 10.55 -29.47
CA ALA A 98 -5.37 10.46 -29.89
C ALA A 98 -4.72 9.10 -29.54
N GLY A 99 -5.41 8.21 -28.82
CA GLY A 99 -4.89 6.91 -28.40
C GLY A 99 -3.87 6.96 -27.26
N ARG A 100 -3.76 8.09 -26.56
CA ARG A 100 -2.83 8.23 -25.43
C ARG A 100 -3.37 7.45 -24.22
N PRO A 101 -2.52 6.75 -23.46
CA PRO A 101 -2.97 6.10 -22.24
C PRO A 101 -3.73 7.04 -21.32
N PHE A 102 -4.85 6.56 -20.74
CA PHE A 102 -5.75 7.29 -19.81
C PHE A 102 -6.58 8.42 -20.44
N GLU A 103 -6.54 8.60 -21.75
CA GLU A 103 -7.46 9.50 -22.45
C GLU A 103 -8.89 8.94 -22.35
N VAL A 104 -9.86 9.79 -22.00
CA VAL A 104 -11.25 9.37 -21.72
C VAL A 104 -12.24 10.17 -22.52
N ASN A 105 -13.28 9.50 -23.04
CA ASN A 105 -14.44 10.12 -23.66
C ASN A 105 -15.72 9.50 -23.10
N LEU A 106 -16.67 10.34 -22.68
CA LEU A 106 -17.93 9.94 -22.09
C LEU A 106 -19.09 10.28 -23.04
N LEU A 107 -19.68 9.24 -23.63
CA LEU A 107 -20.85 9.34 -24.49
C LEU A 107 -22.13 9.21 -23.65
N HIS A 108 -23.08 10.11 -23.86
CA HIS A 108 -24.37 10.13 -23.18
C HIS A 108 -25.45 9.49 -24.04
N LYS A 109 -26.34 8.71 -23.43
CA LYS A 109 -27.48 8.06 -24.10
C LYS A 109 -27.08 7.31 -25.37
N PRO A 110 -26.11 6.39 -25.28
CA PRO A 110 -25.62 5.66 -26.45
C PRO A 110 -26.73 4.81 -27.07
N ALA A 111 -27.00 5.02 -28.36
CA ALA A 111 -28.06 4.30 -29.07
C ALA A 111 -27.76 2.79 -29.13
N GLY A 112 -28.76 1.95 -28.83
CA GLY A 112 -28.61 0.49 -28.85
C GLY A 112 -27.98 -0.10 -27.57
N LEU A 113 -27.64 0.72 -26.56
CA LEU A 113 -27.17 0.25 -25.25
C LEU A 113 -28.18 0.61 -24.16
N LYS A 114 -28.43 -0.31 -23.22
CA LYS A 114 -29.27 -0.02 -22.04
C LYS A 114 -28.54 0.84 -20.99
N ALA A 115 -27.22 0.90 -21.07
CA ALA A 115 -26.41 1.77 -20.23
C ALA A 115 -26.72 3.25 -20.49
N LYS A 116 -26.83 4.06 -19.45
CA LYS A 116 -27.10 5.50 -19.58
C LYS A 116 -25.93 6.26 -20.22
N ARG A 117 -24.71 5.72 -20.12
CA ARG A 117 -23.46 6.31 -20.65
C ARG A 117 -22.51 5.22 -21.10
N LEU A 118 -21.65 5.55 -22.07
CA LEU A 118 -20.50 4.74 -22.46
C LEU A 118 -19.23 5.56 -22.23
N LEU A 119 -18.35 5.07 -21.35
CA LEU A 119 -17.03 5.64 -21.13
C LEU A 119 -16.01 4.86 -21.95
N LEU A 120 -15.36 5.51 -22.91
CA LEU A 120 -14.23 4.99 -23.65
C LEU A 120 -12.94 5.44 -22.98
N ILE A 121 -12.02 4.50 -22.71
CA ILE A 121 -10.72 4.79 -22.10
C ILE A 121 -9.63 4.21 -22.97
N SER A 122 -8.65 5.03 -23.39
CA SER A 122 -7.50 4.56 -24.15
C SER A 122 -6.46 3.88 -23.23
N GLY A 123 -6.07 2.66 -23.60
CA GLY A 123 -5.01 1.87 -22.97
C GLY A 123 -3.64 2.07 -23.63
N GLY A 124 -3.56 2.83 -24.73
CA GLY A 124 -2.33 2.98 -25.49
C GLY A 124 -2.06 1.81 -26.45
N ALA A 125 -0.79 1.50 -26.72
CA ALA A 125 -0.39 0.48 -27.68
C ALA A 125 -0.79 -0.95 -27.25
N ALA A 126 -1.53 -1.66 -28.09
CA ALA A 126 -2.03 -3.01 -27.81
C ALA A 126 -0.91 -4.03 -27.49
N LYS A 127 0.21 -3.97 -28.23
CA LYS A 127 1.37 -4.87 -28.02
C LYS A 127 2.04 -4.77 -26.63
N LYS A 128 1.83 -3.65 -25.93
CA LYS A 128 2.43 -3.39 -24.61
C LYS A 128 1.40 -3.42 -23.48
N PHE A 129 0.15 -3.69 -23.81
CA PHE A 129 -0.94 -3.65 -22.85
C PHE A 129 -0.91 -4.87 -21.93
N THR A 130 -0.93 -4.64 -20.63
CA THR A 130 -0.80 -5.64 -19.57
C THR A 130 -1.92 -5.49 -18.54
N SER A 131 -2.07 -6.45 -17.64
CA SER A 131 -2.96 -6.37 -16.48
C SER A 131 -2.61 -5.19 -15.54
N TYR A 132 -1.33 -4.81 -15.47
CA TYR A 132 -0.91 -3.60 -14.78
C TYR A 132 -1.57 -2.33 -15.37
N ASP A 133 -1.61 -2.23 -16.70
CA ASP A 133 -2.27 -1.11 -17.39
C ASP A 133 -3.79 -1.18 -17.20
N LEU A 134 -4.38 -2.38 -17.33
CA LEU A 134 -5.82 -2.60 -17.11
C LEU A 134 -6.24 -2.15 -15.69
N ARG A 135 -5.46 -2.50 -14.66
CA ARG A 135 -5.70 -2.06 -13.27
C ARG A 135 -5.74 -0.53 -13.18
N ARG A 136 -4.80 0.14 -13.83
CA ARG A 136 -4.74 1.62 -13.86
C ARG A 136 -5.94 2.22 -14.62
N LEU A 137 -6.37 1.61 -15.70
CA LEU A 137 -7.56 2.06 -16.44
C LEU A 137 -8.84 1.88 -15.62
N ALA A 138 -8.97 0.79 -14.87
CA ALA A 138 -10.12 0.60 -13.98
C ALA A 138 -10.16 1.66 -12.85
N GLY A 139 -8.99 1.99 -12.29
CA GLY A 139 -8.87 3.12 -11.36
C GLY A 139 -9.23 4.46 -11.99
N THR A 140 -8.82 4.69 -13.24
CA THR A 140 -9.17 5.90 -14.00
C THR A 140 -10.68 5.99 -14.25
N ALA A 141 -11.33 4.86 -14.62
CA ALA A 141 -12.78 4.81 -14.78
C ALA A 141 -13.49 5.18 -13.49
N ALA A 142 -13.12 4.56 -12.37
CA ALA A 142 -13.72 4.85 -11.07
C ALA A 142 -13.58 6.33 -10.69
N ARG A 143 -12.37 6.91 -10.82
CA ARG A 143 -12.13 8.34 -10.52
C ARG A 143 -12.86 9.28 -11.45
N THR A 144 -12.91 8.97 -12.74
CA THR A 144 -13.59 9.79 -13.74
C THR A 144 -15.10 9.84 -13.52
N LEU A 145 -15.69 8.69 -13.19
CA LEU A 145 -17.15 8.55 -13.04
C LEU A 145 -17.62 9.07 -11.69
N LYS A 146 -16.93 8.76 -10.59
CA LYS A 146 -17.33 9.26 -9.25
C LYS A 146 -17.31 10.78 -9.17
N ALA A 147 -16.34 11.44 -9.84
CA ALA A 147 -16.29 12.91 -9.92
C ALA A 147 -17.51 13.53 -10.65
N ARG A 148 -18.30 12.72 -11.34
CA ARG A 148 -19.56 13.07 -12.00
C ARG A 148 -20.79 12.54 -11.25
N GLU A 149 -20.62 12.16 -9.99
CA GLU A 149 -21.69 11.62 -9.12
C GLU A 149 -22.34 10.33 -9.65
N ILE A 150 -21.61 9.58 -10.51
CA ILE A 150 -22.03 8.28 -11.00
C ILE A 150 -21.64 7.24 -9.95
N ARG A 151 -22.60 6.45 -9.49
CA ARG A 151 -22.46 5.52 -8.37
C ARG A 151 -22.23 4.08 -8.80
N SER A 152 -22.64 3.72 -10.01
CA SER A 152 -22.47 2.37 -10.54
C SER A 152 -21.80 2.37 -11.91
N LEU A 153 -20.91 1.42 -12.11
CA LEU A 153 -20.25 1.20 -13.40
C LEU A 153 -20.18 -0.29 -13.75
N ALA A 154 -20.25 -0.58 -15.04
CA ALA A 154 -19.97 -1.89 -15.60
C ALA A 154 -18.72 -1.80 -16.48
N PHE A 155 -17.77 -2.68 -16.28
CA PHE A 155 -16.50 -2.69 -17.01
C PHE A 155 -16.41 -3.93 -17.89
N ILE A 156 -16.23 -3.74 -19.20
CA ILE A 156 -16.05 -4.85 -20.15
C ILE A 156 -14.63 -5.38 -20.00
N ALA A 157 -14.48 -6.65 -19.61
CA ALA A 157 -13.19 -7.30 -19.53
C ALA A 157 -12.61 -7.47 -20.94
N PRO A 158 -11.40 -6.95 -21.22
CA PRO A 158 -10.79 -7.04 -22.54
C PRO A 158 -10.28 -8.46 -22.81
N PRO A 159 -10.60 -9.08 -23.96
CA PRO A 159 -10.20 -10.47 -24.25
C PRO A 159 -8.69 -10.66 -24.47
N ILE A 160 -7.94 -9.59 -24.61
CA ILE A 160 -6.47 -9.61 -24.75
C ILE A 160 -5.74 -10.00 -23.45
N ILE A 161 -6.42 -9.92 -22.30
CA ILE A 161 -5.92 -10.33 -20.99
C ILE A 161 -6.67 -11.62 -20.58
N PRO A 162 -5.99 -12.62 -19.99
CA PRO A 162 -6.66 -13.79 -19.44
C PRO A 162 -7.80 -13.40 -18.48
N ALA A 163 -8.93 -14.07 -18.56
CA ALA A 163 -10.17 -13.62 -17.93
C ALA A 163 -10.07 -13.43 -16.41
N GLU A 164 -9.43 -14.37 -15.69
CA GLU A 164 -9.22 -14.24 -14.24
C GLU A 164 -8.32 -13.06 -13.88
N GLU A 165 -7.24 -12.88 -14.67
CA GLU A 165 -6.31 -11.77 -14.50
C GLU A 165 -6.99 -10.41 -14.79
N ALA A 166 -7.83 -10.35 -15.82
CA ALA A 166 -8.63 -9.17 -16.15
C ALA A 166 -9.59 -8.82 -15.01
N VAL A 167 -10.31 -9.81 -14.46
CA VAL A 167 -11.21 -9.60 -13.31
C VAL A 167 -10.44 -9.05 -12.11
N ARG A 168 -9.30 -9.67 -11.76
CA ARG A 168 -8.46 -9.18 -10.65
C ARG A 168 -8.02 -7.74 -10.86
N ALA A 169 -7.50 -7.43 -12.03
CA ALA A 169 -7.00 -6.09 -12.36
C ALA A 169 -8.11 -5.04 -12.29
N ILE A 170 -9.31 -5.35 -12.81
CA ILE A 170 -10.45 -4.42 -12.79
C ILE A 170 -10.92 -4.15 -11.36
N VAL A 171 -11.12 -5.20 -10.55
CA VAL A 171 -11.60 -5.05 -9.16
C VAL A 171 -10.62 -4.25 -8.32
N GLU A 172 -9.33 -4.65 -8.29
CA GLU A 172 -8.30 -3.97 -7.52
C GLU A 172 -8.13 -2.51 -7.97
N GLY A 173 -8.09 -2.27 -9.27
CA GLY A 173 -7.95 -0.93 -9.82
C GLY A 173 -9.11 -0.01 -9.47
N ALA A 174 -10.34 -0.51 -9.59
CA ALA A 174 -11.53 0.26 -9.24
C ALA A 174 -11.58 0.60 -7.74
N LEU A 175 -11.23 -0.36 -6.85
CA LEU A 175 -11.16 -0.13 -5.40
C LEU A 175 -10.12 0.92 -5.05
N VAL A 176 -8.91 0.82 -5.61
CA VAL A 176 -7.82 1.79 -5.38
C VAL A 176 -8.19 3.17 -5.90
N GLY A 177 -8.82 3.26 -7.08
CA GLY A 177 -9.30 4.52 -7.67
C GLY A 177 -10.44 5.14 -6.87
N ASN A 178 -11.24 4.33 -6.20
CA ASN A 178 -12.38 4.79 -5.42
C ASN A 178 -12.01 5.43 -4.06
N PHE A 179 -10.79 5.20 -3.58
CA PHE A 179 -10.29 5.79 -2.34
C PHE A 179 -9.97 7.28 -2.51
N ASP A 180 -10.37 8.11 -1.52
CA ASP A 180 -9.97 9.51 -1.37
C ASP A 180 -9.43 9.77 0.04
N PRO A 181 -8.32 10.55 0.17
CA PRO A 181 -7.66 10.80 1.45
C PRO A 181 -8.24 12.00 2.22
N ASP A 182 -9.36 12.58 1.79
CA ASP A 182 -9.87 13.91 2.15
C ASP A 182 -10.94 13.92 3.26
N TYR A 183 -11.04 12.86 4.06
CA TYR A 183 -12.16 12.70 4.99
C TYR A 183 -12.16 13.67 6.19
N TYR A 184 -11.11 14.42 6.41
CA TYR A 184 -11.09 15.52 7.38
C TYR A 184 -11.63 16.86 6.84
N ARG A 185 -11.90 16.94 5.54
CA ARG A 185 -12.46 18.16 4.96
C ARG A 185 -13.92 18.30 5.31
N SER A 186 -14.34 19.50 5.77
CA SER A 186 -15.74 19.82 6.09
C SER A 186 -16.63 19.98 4.85
N ASP A 187 -16.01 20.32 3.70
CA ASP A 187 -16.67 20.49 2.40
C ASP A 187 -16.61 19.23 1.52
N ARG A 188 -16.24 18.09 2.10
CA ARG A 188 -16.10 16.82 1.38
C ARG A 188 -17.41 16.41 0.73
N LYS A 189 -17.36 16.09 -0.57
CA LYS A 189 -18.46 15.47 -1.29
C LYS A 189 -18.37 13.96 -1.16
N ASP A 190 -19.49 13.32 -0.83
CA ASP A 190 -19.57 11.84 -0.83
C ASP A 190 -19.65 11.33 -2.26
N GLN A 191 -18.51 11.34 -2.93
CA GLN A 191 -18.33 10.87 -4.31
C GLN A 191 -17.63 9.52 -4.31
N LYS A 192 -18.38 8.43 -4.47
CA LYS A 192 -17.79 7.09 -4.56
C LYS A 192 -18.60 6.19 -5.46
N ILE A 193 -17.93 5.23 -6.06
CA ILE A 193 -18.57 4.11 -6.75
C ILE A 193 -19.09 3.14 -5.69
N GLU A 194 -20.36 2.82 -5.74
CA GLU A 194 -21.03 1.89 -4.82
C GLU A 194 -21.13 0.49 -5.41
N ALA A 195 -21.20 0.37 -6.76
CA ALA A 195 -21.32 -0.90 -7.45
C ALA A 195 -20.41 -0.97 -8.69
N LEU A 196 -19.70 -2.10 -8.81
CA LEU A 196 -18.89 -2.49 -9.96
C LEU A 196 -19.45 -3.79 -10.51
N THR A 197 -19.81 -3.83 -11.80
CA THR A 197 -20.12 -5.06 -12.53
C THR A 197 -19.01 -5.32 -13.54
N ILE A 198 -18.40 -6.52 -13.53
CA ILE A 198 -17.46 -6.93 -14.56
C ILE A 198 -18.22 -7.74 -15.59
N VAL A 199 -18.21 -7.28 -16.84
CA VAL A 199 -18.82 -7.99 -17.96
C VAL A 199 -17.76 -8.95 -18.53
N ALA A 200 -17.93 -10.24 -18.26
CA ALA A 200 -17.04 -11.32 -18.72
C ALA A 200 -17.67 -12.06 -19.90
N GLY A 201 -16.82 -12.61 -20.79
CA GLY A 201 -17.32 -13.42 -21.93
C GLY A 201 -18.00 -14.72 -21.48
N GLY A 202 -19.05 -15.13 -22.21
CA GLY A 202 -19.93 -16.26 -21.84
C GLY A 202 -19.27 -17.65 -21.78
N ASN A 203 -18.06 -17.84 -22.33
CA ASN A 203 -17.35 -19.13 -22.35
C ASN A 203 -16.33 -19.30 -21.20
N ALA A 204 -16.31 -18.38 -20.24
CA ALA A 204 -15.37 -18.43 -19.13
C ALA A 204 -15.87 -19.35 -18.00
N ASP A 205 -14.94 -19.92 -17.23
CA ASP A 205 -15.27 -20.64 -15.99
C ASP A 205 -15.81 -19.66 -14.94
N HIS A 206 -17.12 -19.66 -14.75
CA HIS A 206 -17.80 -18.76 -13.82
C HIS A 206 -17.28 -18.90 -12.39
N ALA A 207 -17.01 -20.12 -11.91
CA ALA A 207 -16.55 -20.37 -10.55
C ALA A 207 -15.13 -19.82 -10.34
N ALA A 208 -14.25 -19.97 -11.33
CA ALA A 208 -12.90 -19.41 -11.32
C ALA A 208 -12.93 -17.86 -11.30
N LEU A 209 -13.80 -17.25 -12.12
CA LEU A 209 -13.95 -15.80 -12.15
C LEU A 209 -14.53 -15.23 -10.86
N GLU A 210 -15.52 -15.90 -10.26
CA GLU A 210 -16.05 -15.50 -8.94
C GLU A 210 -15.00 -15.59 -7.85
N LYS A 211 -14.17 -16.64 -7.87
CA LYS A 211 -13.04 -16.77 -6.95
C LYS A 211 -12.05 -15.62 -7.16
N ALA A 212 -11.65 -15.34 -8.41
CA ALA A 212 -10.76 -14.24 -8.75
C ALA A 212 -11.30 -12.87 -8.26
N ALA A 213 -12.60 -12.62 -8.47
CA ALA A 213 -13.25 -11.40 -8.00
C ALA A 213 -13.24 -11.28 -6.47
N ARG A 214 -13.54 -12.37 -5.74
CA ARG A 214 -13.49 -12.38 -4.26
C ARG A 214 -12.08 -12.14 -3.73
N GLU A 215 -11.07 -12.80 -4.29
CA GLU A 215 -9.66 -12.59 -3.90
C GLU A 215 -9.21 -11.16 -4.15
N ALA A 216 -9.52 -10.61 -5.33
CA ALA A 216 -9.20 -9.24 -5.69
C ALA A 216 -9.92 -8.21 -4.80
N GLN A 217 -11.17 -8.48 -4.40
CA GLN A 217 -11.89 -7.64 -3.43
C GLN A 217 -11.16 -7.59 -2.09
N ILE A 218 -10.75 -8.75 -1.56
CA ILE A 218 -9.99 -8.84 -0.29
C ILE A 218 -8.68 -8.06 -0.39
N ILE A 219 -7.93 -8.23 -1.47
CA ILE A 219 -6.63 -7.57 -1.69
C ILE A 219 -6.81 -6.05 -1.82
N GLY A 220 -7.73 -5.60 -2.66
CA GLY A 220 -7.98 -4.17 -2.88
C GLY A 220 -8.50 -3.45 -1.63
N GLU A 221 -9.39 -4.09 -0.86
CA GLU A 221 -9.85 -3.55 0.44
C GLU A 221 -8.72 -3.50 1.47
N SER A 222 -7.85 -4.52 1.51
CA SER A 222 -6.70 -4.53 2.40
C SER A 222 -5.67 -3.47 2.01
N GLN A 223 -5.48 -3.21 0.72
CA GLN A 223 -4.66 -2.10 0.23
C GLN A 223 -5.25 -0.75 0.64
N ASN A 224 -6.56 -0.56 0.53
CA ASN A 224 -7.21 0.67 0.97
C ASN A 224 -7.18 0.82 2.50
N PHE A 225 -7.27 -0.27 3.27
CA PHE A 225 -7.06 -0.25 4.71
C PHE A 225 -5.63 0.18 5.09
N THR A 226 -4.61 -0.34 4.39
CA THR A 226 -3.22 0.15 4.54
C THR A 226 -3.11 1.64 4.25
N ARG A 227 -3.72 2.10 3.15
CA ARG A 227 -3.72 3.52 2.77
C ARG A 227 -4.41 4.39 3.80
N ASP A 228 -5.49 3.90 4.40
CA ASP A 228 -6.21 4.59 5.46
C ASP A 228 -5.32 4.78 6.70
N LEU A 229 -4.58 3.74 7.13
CA LEU A 229 -3.61 3.85 8.23
C LEU A 229 -2.52 4.90 7.95
N VAL A 230 -1.94 4.87 6.75
CA VAL A 230 -0.84 5.78 6.35
C VAL A 230 -1.32 7.22 6.14
N ASN A 231 -2.59 7.40 5.78
CA ASN A 231 -3.16 8.72 5.53
C ASN A 231 -3.40 9.53 6.80
N GLU A 232 -3.61 8.85 7.93
CA GLU A 232 -3.91 9.51 9.19
C GLU A 232 -2.81 10.52 9.59
N PRO A 233 -3.16 11.70 10.07
CA PRO A 233 -2.18 12.60 10.65
C PRO A 233 -1.61 12.02 11.95
N SER A 234 -0.36 12.35 12.29
CA SER A 234 0.36 11.73 13.42
C SER A 234 -0.33 11.94 14.77
N ASN A 235 -1.03 13.07 14.99
CA ASN A 235 -1.85 13.28 16.19
C ASN A 235 -3.12 12.40 16.25
N ARG A 236 -3.40 11.61 15.19
CA ARG A 236 -4.48 10.63 15.09
C ARG A 236 -3.96 9.22 14.79
N MET A 237 -2.65 9.07 14.63
CA MET A 237 -1.97 7.81 14.38
C MET A 237 -0.68 7.74 15.21
N THR A 238 -0.83 7.73 16.54
CA THR A 238 0.28 7.47 17.47
C THR A 238 0.60 5.96 17.48
N PRO A 239 1.74 5.51 18.03
CA PRO A 239 2.06 4.09 18.17
C PRO A 239 0.95 3.30 18.87
N THR A 240 0.36 3.87 19.92
CA THR A 240 -0.77 3.28 20.66
C THR A 240 -2.01 3.12 19.79
N ILE A 241 -2.35 4.12 18.98
CA ILE A 241 -3.52 4.07 18.08
C ILE A 241 -3.27 3.07 16.96
N LEU A 242 -2.06 3.02 16.38
CA LEU A 242 -1.70 2.04 15.36
C LEU A 242 -1.85 0.61 15.91
N ALA A 243 -1.37 0.36 17.13
CA ALA A 243 -1.52 -0.93 17.80
C ALA A 243 -2.99 -1.28 18.05
N GLY A 244 -3.81 -0.31 18.49
CA GLY A 244 -5.26 -0.48 18.66
C GLY A 244 -5.98 -0.83 17.36
N ARG A 245 -5.63 -0.14 16.26
CA ARG A 245 -6.17 -0.41 14.92
C ARG A 245 -5.77 -1.81 14.42
N ALA A 246 -4.52 -2.22 14.62
CA ALA A 246 -4.02 -3.56 14.28
C ALA A 246 -4.74 -4.64 15.10
N LYS A 247 -4.88 -4.45 16.43
CA LYS A 247 -5.58 -5.39 17.30
C LYS A 247 -7.05 -5.56 16.90
N LYS A 248 -7.75 -4.47 16.60
CA LYS A 248 -9.14 -4.49 16.13
C LYS A 248 -9.25 -5.27 14.81
N MET A 249 -8.39 -4.97 13.83
CA MET A 249 -8.33 -5.69 12.55
C MET A 249 -8.11 -7.19 12.79
N CYS A 250 -7.16 -7.57 13.64
CA CYS A 250 -6.89 -8.98 13.96
C CYS A 250 -8.11 -9.69 14.54
N GLN A 251 -8.86 -9.04 15.44
CA GLN A 251 -10.11 -9.57 15.99
C GLN A 251 -11.16 -9.81 14.89
N GLU A 252 -11.31 -8.86 13.96
CA GLU A 252 -12.28 -8.94 12.87
C GLU A 252 -11.99 -10.09 11.89
N VAL A 253 -10.70 -10.42 11.67
CA VAL A 253 -10.30 -11.46 10.70
C VAL A 253 -9.82 -12.77 11.35
N GLY A 254 -9.88 -12.88 12.67
CA GLY A 254 -9.55 -14.11 13.42
C GLY A 254 -8.04 -14.37 13.56
N LEU A 255 -7.22 -13.33 13.65
CA LEU A 255 -5.78 -13.44 13.94
C LEU A 255 -5.52 -13.33 15.45
N LYS A 256 -4.50 -14.05 15.94
CA LYS A 256 -3.91 -13.76 17.25
C LYS A 256 -3.11 -12.47 17.13
N CYS A 257 -3.31 -11.55 18.09
CA CYS A 257 -2.58 -10.29 18.15
C CYS A 257 -2.11 -10.02 19.57
N GLU A 258 -0.81 -9.83 19.72
CA GLU A 258 -0.16 -9.44 20.97
C GLU A 258 0.47 -8.05 20.76
N VAL A 259 0.26 -7.17 21.73
CA VAL A 259 0.83 -5.81 21.72
C VAL A 259 1.63 -5.64 23.00
N TYR A 260 2.91 -5.38 22.85
CA TYR A 260 3.83 -5.21 23.96
C TYR A 260 4.30 -3.76 24.05
N GLY A 261 4.20 -3.16 25.25
CA GLY A 261 4.67 -1.82 25.54
C GLY A 261 6.13 -1.76 26.00
N ALA A 262 6.52 -0.61 26.51
CA ALA A 262 7.89 -0.29 26.91
C ALA A 262 8.54 -1.31 27.85
N ASP A 263 7.81 -1.80 28.84
CA ASP A 263 8.36 -2.73 29.82
C ASP A 263 8.77 -4.07 29.17
N LYS A 264 7.91 -4.60 28.29
CA LYS A 264 8.21 -5.84 27.56
C LYS A 264 9.33 -5.67 26.55
N ILE A 265 9.40 -4.52 25.86
CA ILE A 265 10.48 -4.16 24.94
C ILE A 265 11.84 -4.18 25.68
N LYS A 266 11.88 -3.61 26.89
CA LYS A 266 13.09 -3.61 27.75
C LYS A 266 13.41 -5.02 28.28
N GLU A 267 12.39 -5.78 28.72
CA GLU A 267 12.55 -7.17 29.15
C GLU A 267 13.14 -8.05 28.04
N LEU A 268 12.68 -7.86 26.80
CA LEU A 268 13.22 -8.51 25.61
C LEU A 268 14.62 -8.01 25.20
N LYS A 269 15.16 -7.02 25.89
CA LYS A 269 16.46 -6.37 25.60
C LYS A 269 16.52 -5.79 24.18
N MET A 270 15.42 -5.28 23.66
CA MET A 270 15.36 -4.60 22.38
C MET A 270 15.94 -3.19 22.49
N GLY A 271 17.26 -3.07 22.74
CA GLY A 271 17.88 -1.79 23.05
C GLY A 271 17.97 -0.85 21.86
N ALA A 272 18.09 -1.37 20.64
CA ALA A 272 18.06 -0.57 19.42
C ALA A 272 16.66 0.05 19.19
N PHE A 273 15.59 -0.70 19.41
CA PHE A 273 14.21 -0.19 19.33
C PHE A 273 13.94 0.82 20.46
N TRP A 274 14.31 0.46 21.70
CA TRP A 274 14.10 1.34 22.85
C TRP A 274 14.83 2.67 22.72
N SER A 275 16.03 2.69 22.17
CA SER A 275 16.82 3.92 22.00
C SER A 275 16.14 4.97 21.14
N VAL A 276 15.37 4.55 20.16
CA VAL A 276 14.53 5.45 19.35
C VAL A 276 13.32 5.91 20.17
N ALA A 277 12.65 4.96 20.83
CA ALA A 277 11.40 5.21 21.55
C ALA A 277 11.53 6.14 22.76
N GLN A 278 12.67 6.11 23.47
CA GLN A 278 12.85 6.87 24.72
C GLN A 278 12.78 8.38 24.55
N GLY A 279 12.90 8.89 23.33
CA GLY A 279 12.83 10.32 23.02
C GLY A 279 11.40 10.86 22.93
N SER A 280 10.39 10.02 22.81
CA SER A 280 8.99 10.43 22.75
C SER A 280 8.28 10.25 24.09
N ASP A 281 7.27 11.08 24.36
CA ASP A 281 6.31 10.85 25.45
C ASP A 281 5.22 9.84 25.07
N GLU A 282 5.01 9.58 23.76
CA GLU A 282 4.13 8.50 23.29
C GLU A 282 4.78 7.13 23.51
N PRO A 283 4.10 6.18 24.17
CA PRO A 283 4.66 4.86 24.44
C PRO A 283 4.85 4.05 23.15
N PRO A 284 5.97 3.33 23.00
CA PRO A 284 6.17 2.43 21.87
C PRO A 284 5.26 1.21 21.96
N ALA A 285 5.02 0.58 20.80
CA ALA A 285 4.27 -0.66 20.70
C ALA A 285 4.96 -1.66 19.77
N LEU A 286 5.32 -2.81 20.30
CA LEU A 286 5.71 -3.97 19.50
C LEU A 286 4.43 -4.79 19.22
N ILE A 287 3.99 -4.77 17.97
CA ILE A 287 2.76 -5.44 17.53
C ILE A 287 3.12 -6.77 16.88
N VAL A 288 2.61 -7.88 17.39
CA VAL A 288 2.85 -9.23 16.87
C VAL A 288 1.53 -9.85 16.45
N MET A 289 1.40 -10.16 15.18
CA MET A 289 0.21 -10.74 14.56
C MET A 289 0.53 -12.15 14.08
N THR A 290 -0.18 -13.16 14.52
CA THR A 290 0.07 -14.56 14.13
C THR A 290 -1.09 -15.11 13.33
N TYR A 291 -0.78 -15.58 12.13
CA TYR A 291 -1.64 -16.39 11.28
C TYR A 291 -1.10 -17.83 11.27
N GLU A 292 -1.87 -18.76 11.81
CA GLU A 292 -1.51 -20.17 11.92
C GLU A 292 -2.73 -21.04 11.55
N PRO A 293 -2.91 -21.32 10.24
CA PRO A 293 -4.07 -22.08 9.79
C PRO A 293 -3.94 -23.55 10.15
N SER A 294 -5.08 -24.20 10.44
CA SER A 294 -5.12 -25.65 10.67
C SER A 294 -4.57 -26.40 9.46
N GLY A 295 -3.69 -27.38 9.72
CA GLY A 295 -3.06 -28.19 8.69
C GLY A 295 -1.94 -27.51 7.93
N ALA A 296 -1.47 -26.34 8.38
CA ALA A 296 -0.22 -25.77 7.85
C ALA A 296 0.97 -26.65 8.24
N PRO A 297 1.97 -26.80 7.36
CA PRO A 297 3.22 -27.47 7.72
C PRO A 297 3.95 -26.68 8.81
N ALA A 298 4.75 -27.37 9.66
CA ALA A 298 5.54 -26.74 10.70
C ALA A 298 6.59 -25.75 10.13
N LYS A 299 7.02 -25.95 8.90
CA LYS A 299 7.94 -25.09 8.12
C LYS A 299 7.48 -25.07 6.66
N PRO A 300 7.69 -23.95 5.94
CA PRO A 300 8.29 -22.70 6.39
C PRO A 300 7.37 -21.90 7.34
N VAL A 301 7.99 -21.02 8.14
CA VAL A 301 7.32 -19.95 8.90
C VAL A 301 7.81 -18.62 8.34
N LEU A 302 6.89 -17.79 7.85
CA LEU A 302 7.24 -16.52 7.21
C LEU A 302 7.15 -15.38 8.23
N GLY A 303 8.18 -14.54 8.31
CA GLY A 303 8.20 -13.31 9.11
C GLY A 303 8.03 -12.08 8.22
N LEU A 304 7.01 -11.28 8.48
CA LEU A 304 6.75 -10.00 7.81
C LEU A 304 6.99 -8.87 8.82
N VAL A 305 8.09 -8.13 8.67
CA VAL A 305 8.52 -7.11 9.64
C VAL A 305 8.34 -5.72 9.05
N GLY A 306 7.71 -4.79 9.76
CA GLY A 306 7.42 -3.45 9.25
C GLY A 306 7.95 -2.33 10.13
N LYS A 307 8.58 -1.30 9.50
CA LYS A 307 8.89 -0.04 10.15
C LYS A 307 7.59 0.68 10.51
N GLY A 308 7.43 0.99 11.79
CA GLY A 308 6.22 1.64 12.32
C GLY A 308 6.48 3.00 12.95
N ILE A 309 7.35 3.84 12.36
CA ILE A 309 7.61 5.18 12.87
C ILE A 309 6.44 6.11 12.53
N THR A 310 5.59 6.36 13.52
CA THR A 310 4.33 7.11 13.31
C THR A 310 4.55 8.60 13.10
N PHE A 311 5.66 9.13 13.56
CA PHE A 311 6.19 10.44 13.19
C PHE A 311 7.70 10.48 13.35
N ASP A 312 8.41 11.00 12.35
CA ASP A 312 9.86 11.06 12.32
C ASP A 312 10.36 12.50 12.19
N THR A 313 10.89 13.04 13.28
CA THR A 313 11.57 14.36 13.27
C THR A 313 13.05 14.27 12.92
N GLY A 314 13.61 13.05 12.86
CA GLY A 314 15.05 12.80 12.83
C GLY A 314 15.68 12.69 14.24
N GLY A 315 14.92 12.95 15.30
CA GLY A 315 15.47 13.01 16.66
C GLY A 315 16.42 14.21 16.85
N ILE A 316 17.56 14.01 17.51
CA ILE A 316 18.59 15.07 17.70
C ILE A 316 19.23 15.47 16.37
N SER A 317 19.39 14.54 15.43
CA SER A 317 19.78 14.84 14.03
C SER A 317 18.56 15.35 13.25
N ILE A 318 18.01 16.48 13.67
CA ILE A 318 16.69 16.97 13.25
C ILE A 318 16.60 17.26 11.75
N LYS A 319 15.51 16.83 11.14
CA LYS A 319 15.19 17.08 9.73
C LYS A 319 14.93 18.57 9.48
N PRO A 320 15.15 19.07 8.24
CA PRO A 320 14.61 20.38 7.84
C PRO A 320 13.10 20.45 8.04
N ALA A 321 12.56 21.64 8.34
CA ALA A 321 11.12 21.85 8.50
C ALA A 321 10.34 21.58 7.20
N ASP A 322 10.93 21.87 6.04
CA ASP A 322 10.33 21.63 4.73
C ASP A 322 10.15 20.12 4.47
N GLY A 323 8.90 19.71 4.27
CA GLY A 323 8.52 18.31 4.04
C GLY A 323 8.41 17.45 5.30
N MET A 324 8.67 17.99 6.51
CA MET A 324 8.56 17.23 7.77
C MET A 324 7.11 16.80 8.05
N GLU A 325 6.10 17.56 7.59
CA GLU A 325 4.68 17.20 7.69
C GLU A 325 4.33 15.88 6.99
N LYS A 326 5.16 15.44 6.03
CA LYS A 326 5.00 14.17 5.34
C LYS A 326 5.47 12.99 6.20
N MET A 327 6.28 13.21 7.22
CA MET A 327 6.85 12.15 8.05
C MET A 327 5.81 11.36 8.85
N LYS A 328 4.53 11.70 8.76
CA LYS A 328 3.40 10.87 9.18
C LYS A 328 3.33 9.54 8.41
N TYR A 329 3.87 9.47 7.18
CA TYR A 329 3.86 8.25 6.39
C TYR A 329 5.03 7.30 6.68
N ASP A 330 5.89 7.65 7.62
CA ASP A 330 7.09 6.87 7.93
C ASP A 330 6.81 5.52 8.62
N MET A 331 5.55 5.25 8.90
CA MET A 331 5.00 3.99 9.34
C MET A 331 4.39 3.15 8.21
N ALA A 332 4.59 3.54 6.94
CA ALA A 332 3.96 2.86 5.80
C ALA A 332 4.41 1.38 5.67
N GLY A 333 5.63 1.05 6.05
CA GLY A 333 6.10 -0.33 6.12
C GLY A 333 5.27 -1.16 7.10
N GLY A 334 5.06 -0.67 8.32
CA GLY A 334 4.22 -1.30 9.34
C GLY A 334 2.77 -1.45 8.89
N ALA A 335 2.20 -0.38 8.32
CA ALA A 335 0.85 -0.41 7.79
C ALA A 335 0.68 -1.43 6.64
N THR A 336 1.70 -1.57 5.78
CA THR A 336 1.72 -2.58 4.71
C THR A 336 1.70 -4.00 5.30
N MET A 337 2.46 -4.26 6.39
CA MET A 337 2.43 -5.56 7.06
C MET A 337 1.08 -5.83 7.72
N ILE A 338 0.46 -4.84 8.37
CA ILE A 338 -0.88 -4.98 8.96
C ILE A 338 -1.91 -5.30 7.87
N GLY A 339 -1.88 -4.58 6.75
CA GLY A 339 -2.79 -4.83 5.63
C GLY A 339 -2.54 -6.17 4.94
N ALA A 340 -1.28 -6.59 4.78
CA ALA A 340 -0.93 -7.90 4.24
C ALA A 340 -1.44 -9.03 5.16
N MET A 341 -1.27 -8.93 6.47
CA MET A 341 -1.80 -9.89 7.44
C MET A 341 -3.33 -9.99 7.38
N ARG A 342 -4.03 -8.85 7.18
CA ARG A 342 -5.48 -8.85 6.94
C ARG A 342 -5.84 -9.67 5.71
N ALA A 343 -5.19 -9.43 4.58
CA ALA A 343 -5.45 -10.15 3.34
C ALA A 343 -5.13 -11.65 3.47
N ILE A 344 -3.99 -11.99 4.07
CA ILE A 344 -3.56 -13.37 4.31
C ILE A 344 -4.59 -14.14 5.16
N ALA A 345 -5.08 -13.53 6.25
CA ALA A 345 -6.08 -14.16 7.10
C ALA A 345 -7.40 -14.45 6.36
N LEU A 346 -7.83 -13.55 5.47
CA LEU A 346 -9.06 -13.70 4.69
C LEU A 346 -8.91 -14.67 3.51
N LEU A 347 -7.72 -14.72 2.88
CA LEU A 347 -7.41 -15.62 1.75
C LEU A 347 -7.06 -17.05 2.19
N LYS A 348 -6.63 -17.23 3.45
CA LYS A 348 -6.36 -18.52 4.11
C LYS A 348 -5.33 -19.43 3.41
N PRO A 349 -4.14 -18.93 3.02
CA PRO A 349 -3.08 -19.79 2.49
C PRO A 349 -2.58 -20.76 3.57
N LYS A 350 -2.18 -21.99 3.16
CA LYS A 350 -1.74 -23.04 4.09
C LYS A 350 -0.26 -22.89 4.50
N VAL A 351 0.10 -21.74 5.05
CA VAL A 351 1.45 -21.44 5.56
C VAL A 351 1.34 -20.57 6.80
N LYS A 352 2.20 -20.80 7.80
CA LYS A 352 2.26 -19.96 9.00
C LYS A 352 2.95 -18.63 8.70
N VAL A 353 2.36 -17.52 9.13
CA VAL A 353 2.89 -16.17 8.94
C VAL A 353 2.85 -15.40 10.27
N ILE A 354 3.95 -14.72 10.59
CA ILE A 354 4.05 -13.84 11.74
C ILE A 354 4.34 -12.42 11.24
N GLY A 355 3.40 -11.51 11.47
CA GLY A 355 3.57 -10.08 11.19
C GLY A 355 4.09 -9.37 12.43
N ILE A 356 5.14 -8.56 12.30
CA ILE A 356 5.74 -7.78 13.39
C ILE A 356 5.82 -6.32 12.97
N VAL A 357 5.34 -5.41 13.83
CA VAL A 357 5.49 -3.97 13.60
C VAL A 357 6.13 -3.33 14.83
N CYS A 358 7.27 -2.68 14.62
CA CYS A 358 7.96 -1.93 15.65
C CYS A 358 7.49 -0.47 15.58
N ALA A 359 6.47 -0.13 16.37
CA ALA A 359 5.82 1.17 16.32
C ALA A 359 6.36 2.12 17.41
N THR A 360 6.81 3.31 17.00
CA THR A 360 7.25 4.40 17.89
C THR A 360 7.26 5.71 17.12
N GLU A 361 7.55 6.81 17.83
CA GLU A 361 7.95 8.07 17.23
C GLU A 361 9.46 8.28 17.39
N ASN A 362 10.08 9.06 16.52
CA ASN A 362 11.45 9.54 16.63
C ASN A 362 11.45 11.05 16.93
N MET A 363 11.59 11.42 18.21
CA MET A 363 11.41 12.78 18.68
C MET A 363 12.67 13.32 19.37
N PRO A 364 13.00 14.61 19.22
CA PRO A 364 14.04 15.26 20.01
C PRO A 364 13.51 15.59 21.41
N SER A 365 14.25 15.22 22.44
CA SER A 365 13.94 15.58 23.83
C SER A 365 15.19 15.44 24.70
N GLY A 366 15.07 15.80 25.96
CA GLY A 366 16.13 15.56 26.95
C GLY A 366 16.43 14.09 27.25
N LYS A 367 15.55 13.16 26.78
CA LYS A 367 15.72 11.71 26.93
C LYS A 367 16.15 11.02 25.62
N ALA A 368 16.15 11.75 24.49
CA ALA A 368 16.45 11.17 23.18
C ALA A 368 17.88 10.65 23.10
N GLN A 369 18.08 9.61 22.29
CA GLN A 369 19.44 9.17 21.94
C GLN A 369 20.20 10.26 21.18
N LYS A 370 21.51 10.27 21.31
CA LYS A 370 22.40 11.28 20.74
C LYS A 370 23.40 10.65 19.78
N PRO A 371 23.83 11.37 18.75
CA PRO A 371 25.02 10.97 18.00
C PRO A 371 26.21 10.73 18.94
N GLY A 372 26.91 9.60 18.77
CA GLY A 372 27.98 9.14 19.65
C GLY A 372 27.54 8.16 20.75
N ASP A 373 26.23 7.97 20.98
CA ASP A 373 25.74 6.93 21.90
C ASP A 373 26.03 5.53 21.32
N VAL A 374 26.25 4.55 22.20
CA VAL A 374 26.31 3.13 21.82
C VAL A 374 25.11 2.41 22.40
N GLN A 375 24.37 1.72 21.54
CA GLN A 375 23.18 0.95 21.91
C GLN A 375 23.46 -0.55 21.73
N ILE A 376 22.86 -1.38 22.58
CA ILE A 376 22.96 -2.82 22.48
C ILE A 376 21.63 -3.38 21.95
N ALA A 377 21.64 -3.94 20.75
CA ALA A 377 20.48 -4.58 20.15
C ALA A 377 20.09 -5.88 20.90
N MET A 378 18.87 -6.37 20.66
CA MET A 378 18.39 -7.66 21.21
C MET A 378 19.33 -8.84 20.87
N SER A 379 20.00 -8.80 19.72
CA SER A 379 21.01 -9.79 19.31
C SER A 379 22.29 -9.81 20.16
N GLY A 380 22.49 -8.78 20.99
CA GLY A 380 23.72 -8.53 21.73
C GLY A 380 24.75 -7.67 20.97
N LYS A 381 24.56 -7.41 19.67
CA LYS A 381 25.45 -6.53 18.88
C LYS A 381 25.35 -5.09 19.40
N SER A 382 26.52 -4.45 19.51
CA SER A 382 26.63 -3.02 19.84
C SER A 382 26.58 -2.18 18.58
N ILE A 383 25.84 -1.04 18.67
CA ILE A 383 25.61 -0.13 17.54
C ILE A 383 26.02 1.27 17.98
N GLU A 384 26.99 1.87 17.31
CA GLU A 384 27.32 3.28 17.45
C GLU A 384 26.32 4.11 16.66
N ILE A 385 25.68 5.06 17.31
CA ILE A 385 24.70 5.96 16.69
C ILE A 385 25.45 7.15 16.10
N ILE A 386 25.60 7.17 14.78
CA ILE A 386 26.19 8.32 14.07
C ILE A 386 25.12 9.36 13.72
N ASN A 387 23.93 8.88 13.38
CA ASN A 387 22.83 9.72 12.93
C ASN A 387 21.50 9.21 13.52
N THR A 388 20.83 10.02 14.33
CA THR A 388 19.54 9.63 14.93
C THR A 388 18.38 9.64 13.93
N ASP A 389 18.55 10.21 12.74
CA ASP A 389 17.63 10.14 11.59
C ASP A 389 17.78 8.83 10.78
N ALA A 390 18.60 7.91 11.27
CA ALA A 390 18.70 6.52 10.79
C ALA A 390 18.08 5.55 11.82
N GLU A 391 16.92 5.89 12.33
CA GLU A 391 16.17 5.21 13.40
C GLU A 391 15.40 3.99 12.89
N GLY A 392 14.90 4.04 11.65
CA GLY A 392 14.08 2.97 11.06
C GLY A 392 14.82 1.63 11.05
N ARG A 393 16.12 1.64 10.73
CA ARG A 393 16.92 0.42 10.77
C ARG A 393 17.20 -0.07 12.19
N LEU A 394 17.19 0.80 13.20
CA LEU A 394 17.35 0.43 14.61
C LEU A 394 16.12 -0.35 15.11
N VAL A 395 14.92 0.13 14.83
CA VAL A 395 13.70 -0.59 15.23
C VAL A 395 13.55 -1.91 14.46
N LEU A 396 13.96 -1.94 13.17
CA LEU A 396 13.94 -3.16 12.35
C LEU A 396 14.99 -4.17 12.78
N ALA A 397 16.18 -3.76 13.27
CA ALA A 397 17.21 -4.64 13.79
C ALA A 397 16.64 -5.59 14.85
N ASP A 398 16.01 -5.04 15.87
CA ASP A 398 15.38 -5.81 16.92
C ASP A 398 14.15 -6.59 16.43
N GLY A 399 13.38 -6.01 15.51
CA GLY A 399 12.22 -6.68 14.89
C GLY A 399 12.60 -7.93 14.08
N LEU A 400 13.65 -7.85 13.26
CA LEU A 400 14.17 -8.97 12.45
C LEU A 400 14.73 -10.07 13.34
N PHE A 401 15.55 -9.69 14.33
CA PHE A 401 16.10 -10.66 15.26
C PHE A 401 14.99 -11.35 16.07
N TYR A 402 13.99 -10.59 16.53
CA TYR A 402 12.85 -11.16 17.24
C TYR A 402 12.01 -12.12 16.38
N ALA A 403 11.83 -11.82 15.09
CA ALA A 403 11.15 -12.72 14.16
C ALA A 403 11.87 -14.09 14.09
N ARG A 404 13.22 -14.09 14.06
CA ARG A 404 14.02 -15.31 14.10
C ARG A 404 13.84 -16.07 15.42
N GLN A 405 13.78 -15.37 16.55
CA GLN A 405 13.52 -15.98 17.87
C GLN A 405 12.12 -16.62 17.94
N LEU A 406 11.15 -16.10 17.20
CA LEU A 406 9.82 -16.69 17.05
C LEU A 406 9.79 -17.89 16.07
N GLY A 407 10.93 -18.27 15.50
CA GLY A 407 11.07 -19.42 14.61
C GLY A 407 10.77 -19.15 13.15
N CYS A 408 10.73 -17.88 12.71
CA CYS A 408 10.60 -17.53 11.30
C CYS A 408 11.80 -18.05 10.51
N THR A 409 11.53 -18.73 9.41
CA THR A 409 12.55 -19.36 8.54
C THR A 409 12.84 -18.55 7.28
N HIS A 410 11.98 -17.59 6.96
CA HIS A 410 12.11 -16.64 5.85
C HIS A 410 11.60 -15.30 6.34
N LEU A 411 12.29 -14.23 5.98
CA LEU A 411 11.99 -12.88 6.45
C LEU A 411 11.75 -11.94 5.25
N VAL A 412 10.76 -11.09 5.37
CA VAL A 412 10.61 -9.92 4.51
C VAL A 412 10.33 -8.72 5.38
N ASP A 413 11.11 -7.66 5.24
CA ASP A 413 10.76 -6.39 5.86
C ASP A 413 10.44 -5.30 4.82
N ALA A 414 9.63 -4.33 5.23
CA ALA A 414 9.34 -3.16 4.44
C ALA A 414 9.45 -1.89 5.28
N ALA A 415 10.10 -0.89 4.72
CA ALA A 415 10.33 0.38 5.39
C ALA A 415 10.46 1.54 4.41
N THR A 416 9.98 2.70 4.79
CA THR A 416 10.36 4.01 4.26
C THR A 416 11.75 4.35 4.82
N LEU A 417 12.79 3.65 4.29
CA LEU A 417 14.05 3.59 5.02
C LEU A 417 15.02 4.68 4.63
N THR A 418 15.17 4.97 3.33
CA THR A 418 16.25 5.85 2.90
C THR A 418 15.82 6.88 1.85
N GLY A 419 16.25 8.13 2.03
CA GLY A 419 16.23 9.10 0.95
C GLY A 419 17.13 8.70 -0.22
N ALA A 420 18.14 7.86 0.03
CA ALA A 420 19.07 7.39 -1.00
C ALA A 420 18.39 6.50 -2.04
N VAL A 421 17.41 5.67 -1.69
CA VAL A 421 16.65 4.88 -2.67
C VAL A 421 15.80 5.77 -3.56
N VAL A 422 15.29 6.90 -3.04
CA VAL A 422 14.54 7.88 -3.83
C VAL A 422 15.45 8.54 -4.85
N VAL A 423 16.70 8.86 -4.48
CA VAL A 423 17.71 9.40 -5.41
C VAL A 423 18.06 8.40 -6.50
N ALA A 424 18.15 7.09 -6.15
CA ALA A 424 18.53 6.04 -7.10
C ALA A 424 17.39 5.64 -8.05
N LEU A 425 16.17 5.44 -7.53
CA LEU A 425 15.04 4.82 -8.26
C LEU A 425 13.86 5.77 -8.48
N GLY A 426 13.91 6.98 -7.93
CA GLY A 426 12.81 7.94 -7.98
C GLY A 426 11.56 7.41 -7.25
N TYR A 427 10.39 7.73 -7.82
CA TYR A 427 9.07 7.38 -7.26
C TYR A 427 8.39 6.21 -8.01
N ALA A 428 9.16 5.43 -8.78
CA ALA A 428 8.60 4.42 -9.67
C ALA A 428 8.81 2.98 -9.21
N ASN A 429 9.94 2.68 -8.60
CA ASN A 429 10.30 1.34 -8.19
C ASN A 429 10.61 1.27 -6.69
N VAL A 430 10.20 0.18 -6.06
CA VAL A 430 10.65 -0.23 -4.72
C VAL A 430 12.10 -0.71 -4.84
N GLY A 431 12.98 -0.31 -3.92
CA GLY A 431 14.32 -0.89 -3.81
C GLY A 431 14.24 -2.24 -3.12
N VAL A 432 14.82 -3.28 -3.73
CA VAL A 432 14.84 -4.65 -3.17
C VAL A 432 16.27 -5.04 -2.87
N PHE A 433 16.51 -5.56 -1.67
CA PHE A 433 17.75 -6.19 -1.28
C PHE A 433 17.44 -7.61 -0.77
N ALA A 434 18.29 -8.58 -1.09
CA ALA A 434 18.10 -9.96 -0.64
C ALA A 434 19.46 -10.62 -0.42
N ASN A 435 19.57 -11.41 0.66
CA ASN A 435 20.76 -12.19 0.97
C ASN A 435 20.75 -13.61 0.38
N ASP A 436 19.63 -14.01 -0.24
CA ASP A 436 19.40 -15.32 -0.85
C ASP A 436 18.68 -15.18 -2.17
N ASP A 437 19.18 -15.83 -3.23
CA ASP A 437 18.62 -15.71 -4.57
C ASP A 437 17.29 -16.47 -4.71
N ALA A 438 17.11 -17.58 -4.00
CA ALA A 438 15.89 -18.37 -4.11
C ALA A 438 14.67 -17.63 -3.53
N ILE A 439 14.85 -16.93 -2.40
CA ILE A 439 13.76 -16.11 -1.85
C ILE A 439 13.50 -14.88 -2.73
N TYR A 440 14.55 -14.31 -3.33
CA TYR A 440 14.40 -13.21 -4.28
C TYR A 440 13.57 -13.62 -5.52
N GLU A 441 13.87 -14.76 -6.13
CA GLU A 441 13.14 -15.26 -7.29
C GLU A 441 11.65 -15.53 -6.96
N ARG A 442 11.34 -15.99 -5.74
CA ARG A 442 9.95 -16.10 -5.28
C ARG A 442 9.25 -14.74 -5.22
N LEU A 443 9.93 -13.72 -4.67
CA LEU A 443 9.40 -12.37 -4.66
C LEU A 443 9.27 -11.81 -6.08
N HIS A 444 10.24 -12.03 -6.94
CA HIS A 444 10.22 -11.56 -8.33
C HIS A 444 9.00 -12.09 -9.09
N LYS A 445 8.72 -13.40 -8.95
CA LYS A 445 7.51 -14.01 -9.51
C LYS A 445 6.23 -13.41 -8.93
N ALA A 446 6.14 -13.32 -7.60
CA ALA A 446 4.98 -12.74 -6.91
C ALA A 446 4.73 -11.28 -7.33
N ASN A 447 5.81 -10.51 -7.49
CA ASN A 447 5.75 -9.12 -7.94
C ASN A 447 5.23 -8.99 -9.38
N ALA A 448 5.64 -9.88 -10.27
CA ALA A 448 5.13 -9.93 -11.65
C ALA A 448 3.61 -10.19 -11.66
N GLU A 449 3.13 -11.12 -10.85
CA GLU A 449 1.69 -11.44 -10.69
C GLU A 449 0.91 -10.26 -10.07
N ALA A 450 1.49 -9.61 -9.04
CA ALA A 450 0.91 -8.45 -8.39
C ALA A 450 0.90 -7.20 -9.28
N GLY A 451 1.75 -7.13 -10.29
CA GLY A 451 1.94 -5.97 -11.16
C GLY A 451 2.41 -4.74 -10.40
N GLU A 452 3.32 -4.90 -9.46
CA GLU A 452 4.03 -3.80 -8.80
C GLU A 452 5.43 -3.66 -9.40
N LYS A 453 6.10 -2.54 -9.19
CA LYS A 453 7.42 -2.30 -9.76
C LYS A 453 8.47 -2.33 -8.68
N MET A 454 9.40 -3.24 -8.80
CA MET A 454 10.51 -3.44 -7.88
C MET A 454 11.82 -3.61 -8.64
N TRP A 455 12.92 -3.17 -8.05
CA TRP A 455 14.25 -3.27 -8.64
C TRP A 455 15.26 -3.75 -7.62
N ARG A 456 15.97 -4.86 -7.91
CA ARG A 456 17.01 -5.40 -7.04
C ARG A 456 18.25 -4.52 -7.10
N LEU A 457 18.74 -4.14 -5.92
CA LEU A 457 20.01 -3.43 -5.72
C LEU A 457 21.06 -4.38 -5.14
N PRO A 458 22.37 -4.07 -5.31
CA PRO A 458 23.45 -4.94 -4.84
C PRO A 458 23.51 -5.01 -3.31
N LEU A 459 24.03 -6.13 -2.79
CA LEU A 459 24.24 -6.38 -1.36
C LEU A 459 25.59 -7.08 -1.14
N ASP A 460 26.66 -6.56 -1.76
CA ASP A 460 27.98 -7.14 -1.73
C ASP A 460 28.70 -6.87 -0.41
N ASP A 461 29.53 -7.81 0.02
CA ASP A 461 30.24 -7.73 1.31
C ASP A 461 31.24 -6.57 1.39
N GLU A 462 31.69 -6.01 0.27
CA GLU A 462 32.53 -4.82 0.21
C GLU A 462 31.88 -3.59 0.90
N TYR A 463 30.56 -3.53 0.94
CA TYR A 463 29.83 -2.45 1.63
C TYR A 463 29.85 -2.59 3.17
N LYS A 464 30.29 -3.73 3.72
CA LYS A 464 30.44 -3.91 5.19
C LYS A 464 31.43 -2.92 5.79
N ASP A 465 32.43 -2.51 5.01
CA ASP A 465 33.43 -1.54 5.49
C ASP A 465 32.80 -0.19 5.81
N ASN A 466 31.71 0.16 5.15
CA ASN A 466 31.00 1.43 5.38
C ASN A 466 30.24 1.47 6.72
N ILE A 467 29.99 0.33 7.34
CA ILE A 467 29.24 0.24 8.60
C ILE A 467 30.12 -0.22 9.78
N LYS A 468 31.42 -0.25 9.64
CA LYS A 468 32.37 -0.55 10.74
C LYS A 468 32.45 0.60 11.73
N SER A 469 32.51 0.28 13.02
CA SER A 469 32.79 1.22 14.10
C SER A 469 34.16 0.95 14.70
N THR A 470 34.73 1.94 15.36
CA THR A 470 35.96 1.79 16.17
C THR A 470 35.67 1.56 17.64
N ILE A 471 34.45 1.77 18.10
CA ILE A 471 34.03 1.67 19.51
C ILE A 471 32.86 0.71 19.74
N ALA A 472 32.22 0.22 18.66
CA ALA A 472 31.13 -0.73 18.69
C ALA A 472 31.32 -1.76 17.57
N ASP A 473 30.41 -2.75 17.44
CA ASP A 473 30.46 -3.72 16.36
C ASP A 473 30.18 -3.08 15.01
N ILE A 474 29.18 -2.20 14.95
CA ILE A 474 28.76 -1.50 13.72
C ILE A 474 28.30 -0.07 14.02
N VAL A 475 28.24 0.76 12.97
CA VAL A 475 27.57 2.08 13.01
C VAL A 475 26.17 1.99 12.40
N ASN A 476 25.24 2.84 12.87
CA ASN A 476 23.89 2.88 12.27
C ASN A 476 23.83 3.64 10.94
N SER A 477 24.87 4.39 10.54
CA SER A 477 24.93 5.15 9.31
C SER A 477 26.31 5.11 8.67
N GLY A 478 26.38 4.57 7.44
CA GLY A 478 27.62 4.41 6.67
C GLY A 478 27.99 5.61 5.78
N GLY A 479 27.49 6.81 6.11
CA GLY A 479 27.78 8.02 5.34
C GLY A 479 26.89 8.19 4.09
N ARG A 480 27.28 9.17 3.23
CA ARG A 480 26.47 9.63 2.10
C ARG A 480 26.39 8.60 0.95
N TRP A 481 27.50 7.95 0.62
CA TRP A 481 27.59 7.14 -0.59
C TRP A 481 27.03 5.73 -0.36
N GLY A 482 26.25 5.24 -1.34
CA GLY A 482 25.62 3.93 -1.21
C GLY A 482 24.61 3.83 -0.06
N GLY A 483 23.99 4.94 0.36
CA GLY A 483 23.18 5.01 1.59
C GLY A 483 22.07 3.95 1.71
N ALA A 484 21.40 3.59 0.60
CA ALA A 484 20.39 2.52 0.60
C ALA A 484 21.04 1.14 0.81
N ILE A 485 22.20 0.89 0.20
CA ILE A 485 22.95 -0.36 0.33
C ILE A 485 23.50 -0.48 1.76
N ASN A 486 24.08 0.58 2.31
CA ASN A 486 24.59 0.60 3.68
C ASN A 486 23.48 0.32 4.71
N ALA A 487 22.27 0.84 4.47
CA ALA A 487 21.11 0.55 5.31
C ALA A 487 20.71 -0.92 5.24
N ALA A 488 20.69 -1.50 4.04
CA ALA A 488 20.41 -2.92 3.85
C ALA A 488 21.51 -3.81 4.45
N MET A 489 22.79 -3.43 4.31
CA MET A 489 23.92 -4.14 4.97
C MET A 489 23.79 -4.13 6.48
N PHE A 490 23.37 -3.00 7.07
CA PHE A 490 23.08 -2.93 8.50
C PHE A 490 21.97 -3.92 8.89
N LEU A 491 20.86 -3.99 8.16
CA LEU A 491 19.75 -4.92 8.44
C LEU A 491 20.16 -6.38 8.25
N LYS A 492 21.01 -6.70 7.26
CA LYS A 492 21.55 -8.03 7.01
C LYS A 492 22.24 -8.61 8.26
N GLU A 493 22.91 -7.77 9.07
CA GLU A 493 23.56 -8.17 10.31
C GLU A 493 22.59 -8.77 11.35
N PHE A 494 21.29 -8.47 11.27
CA PHE A 494 20.24 -8.95 12.18
C PHE A 494 19.35 -10.04 11.56
N ALA A 495 19.27 -10.10 10.24
CA ALA A 495 18.70 -11.24 9.51
C ALA A 495 19.63 -12.45 9.55
N GLU A 496 20.95 -12.25 9.66
CA GLU A 496 22.03 -13.23 9.64
C GLU A 496 21.89 -14.19 8.43
N ASP A 497 21.95 -15.52 8.65
CA ASP A 497 21.84 -16.55 7.61
C ASP A 497 20.38 -16.89 7.23
N THR A 498 19.38 -16.25 7.86
CA THR A 498 17.99 -16.48 7.50
C THR A 498 17.71 -15.87 6.13
N PRO A 499 17.13 -16.62 5.16
CA PRO A 499 16.69 -16.06 3.89
C PRO A 499 15.83 -14.80 4.10
N TRP A 500 16.29 -13.68 3.57
CA TRP A 500 15.73 -12.36 3.90
C TRP A 500 15.65 -11.45 2.69
N ILE A 501 14.58 -10.64 2.67
CA ILE A 501 14.37 -9.56 1.71
C ILE A 501 14.06 -8.28 2.47
N HIS A 502 14.72 -7.18 2.09
CA HIS A 502 14.36 -5.83 2.47
C HIS A 502 13.71 -5.09 1.30
N LEU A 503 12.55 -4.45 1.57
CA LEU A 503 11.82 -3.60 0.65
C LEU A 503 11.94 -2.15 1.11
N ASP A 504 12.81 -1.35 0.46
CA ASP A 504 12.86 0.09 0.69
C ASP A 504 11.79 0.78 -0.15
N ILE A 505 10.70 1.16 0.53
CA ILE A 505 9.50 1.76 -0.09
C ILE A 505 9.48 3.30 0.02
N ALA A 506 10.56 3.94 0.47
CA ALA A 506 10.58 5.39 0.73
C ALA A 506 10.13 6.24 -0.48
N GLY A 507 10.53 5.84 -1.70
CA GLY A 507 10.13 6.55 -2.92
C GLY A 507 8.70 6.25 -3.39
N THR A 508 8.10 5.15 -2.95
CA THR A 508 6.86 4.62 -3.54
C THR A 508 5.68 4.57 -2.56
N ALA A 509 5.92 4.75 -1.26
CA ALA A 509 4.88 4.71 -0.23
C ALA A 509 3.86 5.86 -0.35
N TRP A 510 4.29 6.99 -0.91
CA TRP A 510 3.49 8.21 -1.03
C TRP A 510 3.47 8.74 -2.47
N MET A 511 2.29 9.01 -3.00
CA MET A 511 2.08 9.64 -4.30
C MET A 511 2.13 11.15 -4.13
N GLU A 512 3.18 11.79 -4.63
CA GLU A 512 3.35 13.25 -4.55
C GLU A 512 2.29 14.01 -5.35
N ASP A 513 1.86 13.43 -6.49
CA ASP A 513 0.85 13.99 -7.35
C ASP A 513 -0.31 13.03 -7.56
N GLN A 514 -1.50 13.58 -7.75
CA GLN A 514 -2.64 12.81 -8.24
C GLN A 514 -2.34 12.26 -9.64
N LYS A 515 -2.62 10.97 -9.85
CA LYS A 515 -2.60 10.36 -11.19
C LYS A 515 -4.04 10.05 -11.63
N PRO A 516 -4.28 9.81 -12.92
CA PRO A 516 -5.63 9.47 -13.39
C PRO A 516 -6.30 8.33 -12.60
N TRP A 517 -5.53 7.36 -12.12
CA TRP A 517 -5.99 6.13 -11.47
C TRP A 517 -5.90 6.12 -9.94
N ILE A 518 -5.20 7.05 -9.31
CA ILE A 518 -4.99 7.07 -7.86
C ILE A 518 -4.92 8.52 -7.34
N ALA A 519 -5.49 8.77 -6.17
CA ALA A 519 -5.38 10.06 -5.49
C ALA A 519 -3.93 10.33 -5.02
N LYS A 520 -3.55 11.61 -4.87
CA LYS A 520 -2.37 12.01 -4.09
C LYS A 520 -2.46 11.40 -2.69
N GLY A 521 -1.33 11.01 -2.10
CA GLY A 521 -1.28 10.42 -0.77
C GLY A 521 -0.77 8.98 -0.76
N PRO A 522 -1.17 8.15 0.21
CA PRO A 522 -0.62 6.81 0.40
C PRO A 522 -0.92 5.89 -0.78
N SER A 523 0.07 5.10 -1.19
CA SER A 523 -0.05 4.15 -2.32
C SER A 523 -0.54 2.76 -1.89
N GLY A 524 -0.17 2.31 -0.69
CA GLY A 524 -0.33 0.93 -0.23
C GLY A 524 0.55 -0.05 -1.00
N ILE A 525 1.72 0.42 -1.46
CA ILE A 525 2.71 -0.37 -2.23
C ILE A 525 3.18 -1.60 -1.46
N ALA A 526 3.63 -2.60 -2.18
CA ALA A 526 4.15 -3.89 -1.74
C ALA A 526 3.13 -4.85 -1.12
N LEU A 527 1.93 -4.40 -0.75
CA LEU A 527 0.91 -5.27 -0.15
C LEU A 527 0.54 -6.43 -1.07
N ARG A 528 0.26 -6.16 -2.35
CA ARG A 528 -0.12 -7.19 -3.32
C ARG A 528 1.01 -8.20 -3.52
N SER A 529 2.24 -7.71 -3.71
CA SER A 529 3.42 -8.56 -3.86
C SER A 529 3.67 -9.44 -2.64
N LEU A 530 3.47 -8.92 -1.42
CA LEU A 530 3.59 -9.70 -0.19
C LEU A 530 2.52 -10.79 -0.09
N VAL A 531 1.29 -10.50 -0.48
CA VAL A 531 0.20 -11.50 -0.50
C VAL A 531 0.51 -12.61 -1.49
N GLU A 532 0.90 -12.28 -2.73
CA GLU A 532 1.27 -13.28 -3.74
C GLU A 532 2.54 -14.05 -3.35
N PHE A 533 3.52 -13.39 -2.71
CA PHE A 533 4.70 -14.04 -2.17
C PHE A 533 4.34 -15.12 -1.12
N VAL A 534 3.45 -14.80 -0.19
CA VAL A 534 2.98 -15.76 0.82
C VAL A 534 2.21 -16.92 0.17
N LYS A 535 1.33 -16.64 -0.80
CA LYS A 535 0.63 -17.68 -1.58
C LYS A 535 1.60 -18.62 -2.30
N GLY A 536 2.72 -18.12 -2.78
CA GLY A 536 3.76 -18.91 -3.45
C GLY A 536 4.43 -19.99 -2.57
N PHE A 537 4.22 -19.98 -1.26
CA PHE A 537 4.70 -21.03 -0.35
C PHE A 537 3.69 -22.17 -0.11
N THR A 538 2.50 -22.08 -0.70
CA THR A 538 1.44 -23.09 -0.52
C THR A 538 1.26 -24.00 -1.74
N ASN A 539 2.01 -23.78 -2.80
CA ASN A 539 1.98 -24.54 -4.07
C ASN A 539 3.07 -25.60 -4.12
#